data_113fecf2c4072534501a0758bffb378f
#
_entry.id   113fecf2c4072534501a0758bffb378f
#
_cell.length_a   1.000
_cell.length_b   1.000
_cell.length_c   1.000
_cell.angle_alpha   90.00
_cell.angle_beta   90.00
_cell.angle_gamma   90.00
#
_symmetry.space_group_name_H-M   'P 1'
#
loop_
_entity.id
_entity.type
_entity.pdbx_description
1 polymer ?
#
loop_
_entity_poly.entity_id
_entity_poly.type
_entity_poly.pdbx_seq_one_letter_code
_entity_poly.pdbx_strand_id
1 'polypeptide(L)'
;MNWISALNNALEYIENNLENDVKIKKIAQICLCSEYNVQRVFSIISGVTLGEYIRNRRLSKAAVDIRETNMRIIDIAFKYNYESADAFSKAFKNFHGISPKDGRVRSNELKTYPKLHFSMIIKGGKEMKNRIAEKGKIRVIGLKRTYKNVEEGMENIPKFWTEFNTSSECTKMCSKMDGELKGFLGLCIPHETGAGYDY
;
A
#
# COMPACT_ATOMS: atom_id res chain seq x y z
N MET A 1 11.41 7.18 -9.93
CA MET A 1 11.39 7.51 -8.48
C MET A 1 10.58 6.43 -7.77
N ASN A 2 11.12 5.81 -6.73
CA ASN A 2 10.41 4.78 -5.99
C ASN A 2 9.40 5.46 -5.05
N TRP A 3 8.14 5.13 -5.17
CA TRP A 3 7.05 5.74 -4.40
C TRP A 3 7.19 5.52 -2.88
N ILE A 4 7.72 4.37 -2.47
CA ILE A 4 8.03 4.06 -1.06
C ILE A 4 9.10 5.01 -0.52
N SER A 5 10.13 5.30 -1.31
CA SER A 5 11.15 6.28 -0.92
C SER A 5 10.57 7.68 -0.76
N ALA A 6 9.63 8.09 -1.66
CA ALA A 6 8.94 9.37 -1.54
C ALA A 6 8.09 9.47 -0.26
N LEU A 7 7.36 8.41 0.10
CA LEU A 7 6.62 8.35 1.36
C LEU A 7 7.54 8.41 2.59
N ASN A 8 8.66 7.70 2.56
CA ASN A 8 9.62 7.76 3.67
C ASN A 8 10.27 9.16 3.79
N ASN A 9 10.58 9.81 2.68
CA ASN A 9 11.05 11.21 2.69
C ASN A 9 9.98 12.16 3.23
N ALA A 10 8.71 11.91 2.94
CA ALA A 10 7.60 12.66 3.53
C ALA A 10 7.48 12.44 5.04
N LEU A 11 7.67 11.22 5.52
CA LEU A 11 7.74 10.92 6.96
C LEU A 11 8.91 11.65 7.63
N GLU A 12 10.10 11.68 7.00
CA GLU A 12 11.24 12.45 7.52
C GLU A 12 10.93 13.94 7.61
N TYR A 13 10.29 14.52 6.58
CA TYR A 13 9.83 15.91 6.63
C TYR A 13 8.88 16.15 7.81
N ILE A 14 7.92 15.26 8.03
CA ILE A 14 6.98 15.39 9.16
C ILE A 14 7.73 15.33 10.49
N GLU A 15 8.60 14.35 10.70
CA GLU A 15 9.35 14.18 11.93
C GLU A 15 10.25 15.38 12.26
N ASN A 16 10.86 15.98 11.25
CA ASN A 16 11.72 17.16 11.39
C ASN A 16 10.92 18.47 11.62
N ASN A 17 9.60 18.44 11.41
CA ASN A 17 8.74 19.60 11.52
C ASN A 17 7.59 19.43 12.55
N LEU A 18 7.69 18.46 13.47
CA LEU A 18 6.63 18.22 14.47
C LEU A 18 6.40 19.42 15.40
N GLU A 19 7.44 20.21 15.67
CA GLU A 19 7.38 21.43 16.47
C GLU A 19 6.92 22.67 15.67
N ASN A 20 6.78 22.52 14.34
CA ASN A 20 6.40 23.59 13.42
C ASN A 20 5.08 23.24 12.71
N ASP A 21 4.65 24.15 11.82
CA ASP A 21 3.51 23.89 10.96
C ASP A 21 3.87 22.88 9.86
N VAL A 22 3.33 21.66 9.96
CA VAL A 22 3.48 20.61 8.96
C VAL A 22 2.54 20.85 7.77
N LYS A 23 3.08 21.38 6.67
CA LYS A 23 2.29 21.73 5.48
C LYS A 23 2.01 20.52 4.60
N ILE A 24 0.74 20.15 4.46
CA ILE A 24 0.32 19.04 3.59
C ILE A 24 0.75 19.27 2.14
N LYS A 25 0.71 20.51 1.66
CA LYS A 25 1.22 20.90 0.35
C LYS A 25 2.67 20.49 0.11
N LYS A 26 3.53 20.62 1.13
CA LYS A 26 4.95 20.21 1.05
C LYS A 26 5.08 18.68 0.98
N ILE A 27 4.28 17.97 1.75
CA ILE A 27 4.22 16.49 1.72
C ILE A 27 3.80 16.02 0.32
N ALA A 28 2.77 16.63 -0.26
CA ALA A 28 2.29 16.34 -1.61
C ALA A 28 3.37 16.59 -2.68
N GLN A 29 4.13 17.67 -2.56
CA GLN A 29 5.28 17.95 -3.44
C GLN A 29 6.37 16.88 -3.33
N ILE A 30 6.72 16.44 -2.13
CA ILE A 30 7.71 15.37 -1.90
C ILE A 30 7.25 14.07 -2.56
N CYS A 31 5.95 13.77 -2.46
CA CYS A 31 5.35 12.57 -3.05
C CYS A 31 4.98 12.72 -4.53
N LEU A 32 5.19 13.90 -5.15
CA LEU A 32 4.84 14.22 -6.54
C LEU A 32 3.38 13.91 -6.88
N CYS A 33 2.46 14.22 -5.98
CA CYS A 33 1.04 13.99 -6.17
C CYS A 33 0.20 15.13 -5.55
N SER A 34 -1.13 15.09 -5.71
CA SER A 34 -2.02 16.07 -5.08
C SER A 34 -2.13 15.86 -3.56
N GLU A 35 -2.50 16.93 -2.83
CA GLU A 35 -2.76 16.87 -1.39
C GLU A 35 -3.84 15.84 -1.03
N TYR A 36 -4.85 15.71 -1.87
CA TYR A 36 -5.89 14.69 -1.70
C TYR A 36 -5.31 13.28 -1.84
N ASN A 37 -4.53 13.04 -2.88
CA ASN A 37 -3.96 11.71 -3.12
C ASN A 37 -2.99 11.28 -2.03
N VAL A 38 -2.09 12.16 -1.56
CA VAL A 38 -1.15 11.78 -0.50
C VAL A 38 -1.88 11.43 0.79
N GLN A 39 -2.90 12.18 1.18
CA GLN A 39 -3.70 11.89 2.39
C GLN A 39 -4.45 10.56 2.25
N ARG A 40 -5.09 10.33 1.10
CA ARG A 40 -5.81 9.08 0.83
C ARG A 40 -4.89 7.86 0.86
N VAL A 41 -3.79 7.92 0.13
CA VAL A 41 -2.86 6.79 0.04
C VAL A 41 -2.17 6.54 1.37
N PHE A 42 -1.74 7.59 2.06
CA PHE A 42 -1.18 7.46 3.41
C PHE A 42 -2.16 6.72 4.32
N SER A 43 -3.44 7.14 4.33
CA SER A 43 -4.46 6.51 5.18
C SER A 43 -4.71 5.04 4.81
N ILE A 44 -4.73 4.68 3.53
CA ILE A 44 -4.90 3.30 3.08
C ILE A 44 -3.74 2.41 3.54
N ILE A 45 -2.51 2.90 3.43
CA ILE A 45 -1.31 2.09 3.73
C ILE A 45 -1.05 2.02 5.24
N SER A 46 -1.21 3.14 5.97
CA SER A 46 -0.89 3.21 7.40
C SER A 46 -2.04 2.83 8.32
N GLY A 47 -3.28 2.78 7.80
CA GLY A 47 -4.49 2.56 8.59
C GLY A 47 -4.94 3.77 9.42
N VAL A 48 -4.21 4.90 9.37
CA VAL A 48 -4.53 6.13 10.09
C VAL A 48 -4.46 7.34 9.17
N THR A 49 -5.18 8.41 9.48
CA THR A 49 -5.07 9.64 8.69
C THR A 49 -3.72 10.35 8.94
N LEU A 50 -3.27 11.13 7.95
CA LEU A 50 -2.04 11.91 8.06
C LEU A 50 -2.07 12.88 9.25
N GLY A 51 -3.20 13.54 9.47
CA GLY A 51 -3.40 14.44 10.63
C GLY A 51 -3.35 13.71 11.97
N GLU A 52 -3.92 12.50 12.03
CA GLU A 52 -3.86 11.65 13.22
C GLU A 52 -2.43 11.18 13.51
N TYR A 53 -1.70 10.77 12.49
CA TYR A 53 -0.29 10.42 12.62
C TYR A 53 0.53 11.57 13.21
N ILE A 54 0.43 12.76 12.62
CA ILE A 54 1.15 13.97 13.10
C ILE A 54 0.79 14.27 14.56
N ARG A 55 -0.49 14.24 14.90
CA ARG A 55 -0.97 14.47 16.27
C ARG A 55 -0.39 13.45 17.26
N ASN A 56 -0.45 12.17 16.93
CA ASN A 56 0.04 11.08 17.80
C ASN A 56 1.56 11.18 17.99
N ARG A 57 2.30 11.55 16.95
CA ARG A 57 3.75 11.79 17.02
C ARG A 57 4.08 12.99 17.92
N ARG A 58 3.37 14.11 17.76
CA ARG A 58 3.50 15.29 18.64
C ARG A 58 3.26 14.95 20.10
N LEU A 59 2.19 14.21 20.38
CA LEU A 59 1.87 13.80 21.77
C LEU A 59 2.94 12.87 22.35
N SER A 60 3.49 11.95 21.56
CA SER A 60 4.59 11.09 21.98
C SER A 60 5.88 11.86 22.26
N LYS A 61 6.22 12.87 21.45
CA LYS A 61 7.36 13.75 21.69
C LYS A 61 7.14 14.63 22.91
N ALA A 62 5.94 15.18 23.07
CA ALA A 62 5.57 15.97 24.25
C ALA A 62 5.65 15.14 25.55
N ALA A 63 5.35 13.85 25.51
CA ALA A 63 5.52 12.96 26.65
C ALA A 63 6.99 12.82 27.09
N VAL A 64 7.92 12.84 26.14
CA VAL A 64 9.37 12.85 26.42
C VAL A 64 9.74 14.16 27.12
N ASP A 65 9.31 15.30 26.59
CA ASP A 65 9.59 16.61 27.23
C ASP A 65 8.98 16.71 28.63
N ILE A 66 7.76 16.21 28.83
CA ILE A 66 7.11 16.17 30.16
C ILE A 66 7.92 15.35 31.16
N ARG A 67 8.49 14.24 30.73
CA ARG A 67 9.29 13.34 31.56
C ARG A 67 10.70 13.88 31.86
N GLU A 68 11.34 14.46 30.84
CA GLU A 68 12.77 14.75 30.86
C GLU A 68 13.09 16.21 31.16
N THR A 69 12.07 17.10 31.12
CA THR A 69 12.28 18.54 31.36
C THR A 69 11.34 19.10 32.40
N ASN A 70 11.72 20.27 32.95
CA ASN A 70 10.87 21.06 33.85
C ASN A 70 10.04 22.14 33.11
N MET A 71 9.90 22.04 31.78
CA MET A 71 9.11 22.99 31.00
C MET A 71 7.66 23.06 31.51
N ARG A 72 7.07 24.23 31.49
CA ARG A 72 5.65 24.38 31.84
C ARG A 72 4.79 23.68 30.78
N ILE A 73 3.66 23.12 31.20
CA ILE A 73 2.74 22.42 30.27
C ILE A 73 2.28 23.33 29.13
N ILE A 74 2.09 24.63 29.42
CA ILE A 74 1.72 25.62 28.40
C ILE A 74 2.82 25.79 27.35
N ASP A 75 4.09 25.80 27.75
CA ASP A 75 5.22 25.96 26.85
C ASP A 75 5.38 24.69 25.94
N ILE A 76 5.16 23.50 26.51
CA ILE A 76 5.13 22.26 25.77
C ILE A 76 3.95 22.23 24.77
N ALA A 77 2.78 22.72 25.18
CA ALA A 77 1.61 22.82 24.30
C ALA A 77 1.92 23.68 23.06
N PHE A 78 2.48 24.87 23.25
CA PHE A 78 2.87 25.74 22.12
C PHE A 78 4.00 25.15 21.27
N LYS A 79 5.01 24.51 21.89
CA LYS A 79 6.09 23.82 21.19
C LYS A 79 5.55 22.80 20.19
N TYR A 80 4.47 22.10 20.53
CA TYR A 80 3.85 21.09 19.65
C TYR A 80 2.63 21.59 18.88
N ASN A 81 2.52 22.91 18.69
CA ASN A 81 1.50 23.55 17.84
C ASN A 81 0.06 23.38 18.33
N TYR A 82 -0.14 23.41 19.63
CA TYR A 82 -1.47 23.53 20.23
C TYR A 82 -1.77 24.99 20.56
N GLU A 83 -2.99 25.42 20.27
CA GLU A 83 -3.45 26.80 20.48
C GLU A 83 -3.61 27.15 21.97
N SER A 84 -3.76 26.15 22.83
CA SER A 84 -3.92 26.34 24.28
C SER A 84 -3.47 25.13 25.09
N ALA A 85 -3.12 25.38 26.37
CA ALA A 85 -2.80 24.33 27.33
C ALA A 85 -4.00 23.37 27.56
N ASP A 86 -5.22 23.86 27.45
CA ASP A 86 -6.44 23.03 27.63
C ASP A 86 -6.66 22.09 26.45
N ALA A 87 -6.54 22.56 25.21
CA ALA A 87 -6.61 21.75 24.00
C ALA A 87 -5.53 20.66 24.02
N PHE A 88 -4.30 21.03 24.40
CA PHE A 88 -3.21 20.08 24.58
C PHE A 88 -3.52 19.04 25.64
N SER A 89 -3.94 19.47 26.84
CA SER A 89 -4.21 18.58 27.98
C SER A 89 -5.31 17.59 27.66
N LYS A 90 -6.35 18.02 26.94
CA LYS A 90 -7.43 17.14 26.47
C LYS A 90 -6.92 16.10 25.46
N ALA A 91 -6.16 16.54 24.47
CA ALA A 91 -5.58 15.64 23.45
C ALA A 91 -4.59 14.66 24.10
N PHE A 92 -3.75 15.13 25.00
CA PHE A 92 -2.78 14.33 25.74
C PHE A 92 -3.46 13.25 26.60
N LYS A 93 -4.49 13.63 27.36
CA LYS A 93 -5.27 12.70 28.18
C LYS A 93 -5.98 11.65 27.31
N ASN A 94 -6.55 12.06 26.18
CA ASN A 94 -7.20 11.11 25.24
C ASN A 94 -6.20 10.09 24.68
N PHE A 95 -4.98 10.51 24.41
CA PHE A 95 -3.96 9.64 23.84
C PHE A 95 -3.26 8.77 24.92
N HIS A 96 -2.80 9.36 26.01
CA HIS A 96 -2.03 8.65 27.04
C HIS A 96 -2.92 7.99 28.11
N GLY A 97 -4.15 8.47 28.31
CA GLY A 97 -5.07 8.03 29.38
C GLY A 97 -4.93 8.82 30.66
N ILE A 98 -3.86 9.62 30.83
CA ILE A 98 -3.58 10.44 32.01
C ILE A 98 -3.31 11.90 31.61
N SER A 99 -3.46 12.83 32.57
CA SER A 99 -3.18 14.24 32.30
C SER A 99 -1.68 14.52 32.14
N PRO A 100 -1.27 15.61 31.45
CA PRO A 100 0.14 15.98 31.36
C PRO A 100 0.81 16.17 32.74
N LYS A 101 0.06 16.70 33.71
CA LYS A 101 0.54 16.93 35.10
C LYS A 101 0.80 15.56 35.78
N ASP A 102 -0.12 14.62 35.66
CA ASP A 102 0.03 13.25 36.21
C ASP A 102 1.14 12.49 35.49
N GLY A 103 1.30 12.69 34.17
CA GLY A 103 2.35 12.07 33.35
C GLY A 103 3.76 12.44 33.80
N ARG A 104 3.93 13.60 34.47
CA ARG A 104 5.21 14.01 35.04
C ARG A 104 5.62 13.14 36.25
N VAL A 105 4.63 12.69 37.01
CA VAL A 105 4.85 11.83 38.18
C VAL A 105 4.82 10.34 37.78
N ARG A 106 3.89 9.96 36.91
CA ARG A 106 3.65 8.57 36.47
C ARG A 106 4.16 8.34 35.06
N SER A 107 5.42 8.66 34.79
CA SER A 107 6.02 8.62 33.44
C SER A 107 6.00 7.23 32.78
N ASN A 108 5.95 6.17 33.56
CA ASN A 108 5.89 4.79 33.04
C ASN A 108 4.54 4.44 32.38
N GLU A 109 3.50 5.23 32.61
CA GLU A 109 2.16 5.05 32.01
C GLU A 109 2.02 5.76 30.65
N LEU A 110 3.03 6.53 30.24
CA LEU A 110 3.00 7.30 29.00
C LEU A 110 3.18 6.38 27.80
N LYS A 111 2.23 6.47 26.85
CA LYS A 111 2.26 5.70 25.60
C LYS A 111 3.24 6.32 24.61
N THR A 112 3.86 5.49 23.81
CA THR A 112 4.69 5.91 22.69
C THR A 112 4.03 5.50 21.37
N TYR A 113 3.94 6.45 20.45
CA TYR A 113 3.57 6.17 19.06
C TYR A 113 4.86 6.18 18.23
N PRO A 114 5.30 5.03 17.69
CA PRO A 114 6.58 4.95 16.98
C PRO A 114 6.52 5.70 15.65
N LYS A 115 7.68 6.13 15.16
CA LYS A 115 7.84 6.63 13.80
C LYS A 115 7.53 5.51 12.82
N LEU A 116 6.68 5.78 11.83
CA LEU A 116 6.41 4.84 10.74
C LEU A 116 7.60 4.78 9.77
N HIS A 117 7.76 3.61 9.18
CA HIS A 117 8.65 3.37 8.05
C HIS A 117 7.94 2.44 7.07
N PHE A 118 7.87 2.84 5.80
CA PHE A 118 7.26 2.02 4.77
C PHE A 118 8.31 1.15 4.10
N SER A 119 8.05 -0.15 4.06
CA SER A 119 8.81 -1.11 3.26
C SER A 119 7.84 -1.94 2.43
N MET A 120 8.26 -2.31 1.23
CA MET A 120 7.48 -3.18 0.36
C MET A 120 8.23 -4.48 0.12
N ILE A 121 7.58 -5.58 0.45
CA ILE A 121 8.06 -6.93 0.14
C ILE A 121 7.12 -7.50 -0.92
N ILE A 122 7.62 -7.65 -2.14
CA ILE A 122 6.88 -8.32 -3.21
C ILE A 122 7.16 -9.82 -3.07
N LYS A 123 6.12 -10.57 -2.67
CA LYS A 123 6.18 -12.04 -2.63
C LYS A 123 5.51 -12.60 -3.87
N GLY A 124 6.10 -13.61 -4.48
CA GLY A 124 5.47 -14.34 -5.60
C GLY A 124 6.14 -14.16 -6.96
N GLY A 125 7.20 -13.38 -7.07
CA GLY A 125 8.06 -13.41 -8.26
C GLY A 125 8.96 -14.63 -8.20
N LYS A 126 8.54 -15.77 -8.75
CA LYS A 126 9.53 -16.78 -9.20
C LYS A 126 10.28 -16.17 -10.37
N GLU A 127 11.62 -16.27 -10.36
CA GLU A 127 12.40 -16.02 -11.59
C GLU A 127 11.75 -16.82 -12.72
N MET A 128 11.08 -16.13 -13.62
CA MET A 128 10.69 -16.76 -14.88
C MET A 128 11.98 -16.90 -15.68
N LYS A 129 12.54 -18.10 -15.70
CA LYS A 129 13.60 -18.46 -16.65
C LYS A 129 12.99 -18.44 -18.04
N ASN A 130 13.08 -17.31 -18.70
CA ASN A 130 12.61 -17.14 -20.05
C ASN A 130 13.67 -17.71 -21.00
N ARG A 131 13.24 -18.56 -21.92
CA ARG A 131 14.02 -19.01 -23.06
C ARG A 131 13.27 -18.65 -24.33
N ILE A 132 13.84 -17.84 -25.16
CA ILE A 132 13.36 -17.64 -26.53
C ILE A 132 13.89 -18.81 -27.36
N ALA A 133 13.00 -19.55 -27.99
CA ALA A 133 13.36 -20.62 -28.90
C ALA A 133 12.56 -20.47 -30.19
N GLU A 134 13.26 -20.38 -31.30
CA GLU A 134 12.63 -20.50 -32.63
C GLU A 134 12.31 -21.96 -32.87
N LYS A 135 11.05 -22.25 -33.12
CA LYS A 135 10.58 -23.58 -33.51
C LYS A 135 9.90 -23.49 -34.87
N GLY A 136 10.06 -24.53 -35.67
CA GLY A 136 9.35 -24.66 -36.91
C GLY A 136 7.84 -24.68 -36.74
N LYS A 137 7.08 -24.96 -37.79
CA LYS A 137 5.62 -25.01 -37.75
C LYS A 137 5.14 -25.99 -36.68
N ILE A 138 4.36 -25.53 -35.76
CA ILE A 138 3.70 -26.33 -34.72
C ILE A 138 2.21 -26.49 -35.08
N ARG A 139 1.64 -27.65 -34.79
CA ARG A 139 0.20 -27.86 -34.89
C ARG A 139 -0.38 -27.73 -33.51
N VAL A 140 -1.37 -26.85 -33.37
CA VAL A 140 -2.08 -26.62 -32.11
C VAL A 140 -3.50 -27.19 -32.26
N ILE A 141 -3.96 -27.92 -31.26
CA ILE A 141 -5.35 -28.36 -31.12
C ILE A 141 -5.88 -27.71 -29.83
N GLY A 142 -7.01 -27.04 -29.91
CA GLY A 142 -7.55 -26.32 -28.77
C GLY A 142 -9.07 -26.16 -28.83
N LEU A 143 -9.64 -25.70 -27.72
CA LEU A 143 -10.99 -25.20 -27.65
C LEU A 143 -10.92 -23.68 -27.80
N LYS A 144 -11.83 -23.13 -28.58
CA LYS A 144 -11.91 -21.70 -28.85
C LYS A 144 -13.09 -21.08 -28.09
N ARG A 145 -12.86 -19.91 -27.50
CA ARG A 145 -13.89 -19.02 -26.96
C ARG A 145 -13.69 -17.63 -27.54
N THR A 146 -14.78 -16.97 -27.88
CA THR A 146 -14.77 -15.61 -28.41
C THR A 146 -15.30 -14.65 -27.36
N TYR A 147 -14.56 -13.57 -27.09
CA TYR A 147 -14.92 -12.51 -26.15
C TYR A 147 -15.00 -11.18 -26.87
N LYS A 148 -15.98 -10.34 -26.47
CA LYS A 148 -16.26 -9.04 -27.11
C LYS A 148 -15.27 -7.97 -26.69
N ASN A 149 -14.72 -8.08 -25.48
CA ASN A 149 -13.76 -7.13 -24.90
C ASN A 149 -12.90 -7.82 -23.83
N VAL A 150 -11.92 -7.08 -23.31
CA VAL A 150 -10.97 -7.58 -22.32
C VAL A 150 -11.65 -7.88 -20.98
N GLU A 151 -12.62 -7.07 -20.58
CA GLU A 151 -13.34 -7.21 -19.30
C GLU A 151 -14.12 -8.55 -19.28
N GLU A 152 -14.84 -8.87 -20.34
CA GLU A 152 -15.58 -10.13 -20.47
C GLU A 152 -14.63 -11.34 -20.43
N GLY A 153 -13.46 -11.22 -21.05
CA GLY A 153 -12.45 -12.29 -21.00
C GLY A 153 -11.83 -12.44 -19.61
N MET A 154 -11.49 -11.35 -18.93
CA MET A 154 -10.93 -11.40 -17.58
C MET A 154 -11.86 -12.11 -16.58
N GLU A 155 -13.16 -11.95 -16.74
CA GLU A 155 -14.16 -12.60 -15.90
C GLU A 155 -14.35 -14.08 -16.22
N ASN A 156 -14.34 -14.44 -17.51
CA ASN A 156 -14.77 -15.75 -17.96
C ASN A 156 -13.63 -16.74 -18.29
N ILE A 157 -12.41 -16.27 -18.59
CA ILE A 157 -11.26 -17.18 -18.83
C ILE A 157 -10.94 -18.05 -17.61
N PRO A 158 -10.95 -17.56 -16.33
CA PRO A 158 -10.73 -18.43 -15.18
C PRO A 158 -11.81 -19.51 -15.04
N LYS A 159 -13.07 -19.19 -15.34
CA LYS A 159 -14.19 -20.14 -15.32
C LYS A 159 -14.00 -21.22 -16.40
N PHE A 160 -13.64 -20.80 -17.62
CA PHE A 160 -13.33 -21.69 -18.72
C PHE A 160 -12.22 -22.70 -18.36
N TRP A 161 -11.13 -22.26 -17.73
CA TRP A 161 -10.07 -23.16 -17.29
C TRP A 161 -10.53 -24.15 -16.23
N THR A 162 -11.39 -23.73 -15.31
CA THR A 162 -11.97 -24.62 -14.29
C THR A 162 -12.83 -25.69 -14.92
N GLU A 163 -13.70 -25.32 -15.87
CA GLU A 163 -14.55 -26.24 -16.61
C GLU A 163 -13.72 -27.22 -17.49
N PHE A 164 -12.75 -26.67 -18.22
CA PHE A 164 -11.89 -27.44 -19.09
C PHE A 164 -11.09 -28.50 -18.32
N ASN A 165 -10.47 -28.13 -17.19
CA ASN A 165 -9.63 -29.06 -16.43
C ASN A 165 -10.41 -30.25 -15.85
N THR A 166 -11.71 -30.13 -15.70
CA THR A 166 -12.60 -31.21 -15.22
C THR A 166 -13.33 -31.96 -16.34
N SER A 167 -13.13 -31.55 -17.60
CA SER A 167 -13.86 -32.07 -18.75
C SER A 167 -13.22 -33.29 -19.36
N SER A 168 -14.02 -34.07 -20.11
CA SER A 168 -13.54 -35.20 -20.93
C SER A 168 -12.65 -34.75 -22.09
N GLU A 169 -12.83 -33.50 -22.54
CA GLU A 169 -12.04 -32.86 -23.58
C GLU A 169 -10.58 -32.69 -23.13
N CYS A 170 -10.35 -32.30 -21.88
CA CYS A 170 -9.01 -32.22 -21.31
C CYS A 170 -8.28 -33.56 -21.39
N THR A 171 -8.94 -34.64 -21.00
CA THR A 171 -8.37 -36.00 -21.06
C THR A 171 -8.05 -36.43 -22.51
N LYS A 172 -8.96 -36.12 -23.44
CA LYS A 172 -8.75 -36.44 -24.89
C LYS A 172 -7.59 -35.61 -25.47
N MET A 173 -7.42 -34.37 -25.06
CA MET A 173 -6.32 -33.52 -25.52
C MET A 173 -4.99 -33.96 -24.92
N CYS A 174 -4.96 -34.34 -23.65
CA CYS A 174 -3.77 -34.89 -23.01
C CYS A 174 -3.25 -36.14 -23.74
N SER A 175 -4.14 -37.01 -24.20
CA SER A 175 -3.75 -38.24 -24.93
C SER A 175 -3.16 -37.98 -26.34
N LYS A 176 -3.32 -36.78 -26.88
CA LYS A 176 -2.79 -36.37 -28.18
C LYS A 176 -1.53 -35.51 -28.09
N MET A 177 -1.00 -35.28 -26.89
CA MET A 177 0.24 -34.55 -26.68
C MET A 177 1.45 -35.43 -26.98
N ASP A 178 1.91 -35.43 -28.22
CA ASP A 178 3.01 -36.24 -28.76
C ASP A 178 4.30 -35.43 -29.00
N GLY A 179 4.26 -34.11 -28.80
CA GLY A 179 5.36 -33.20 -29.08
C GLY A 179 6.31 -32.95 -27.89
N GLU A 180 7.39 -32.24 -28.16
CA GLU A 180 8.34 -31.79 -27.12
C GLU A 180 7.73 -30.80 -26.12
N LEU A 181 6.70 -30.04 -26.53
CA LEU A 181 5.98 -29.11 -25.67
C LEU A 181 4.83 -29.85 -25.01
N LYS A 182 4.97 -30.14 -23.72
CA LYS A 182 3.91 -30.75 -22.92
C LYS A 182 3.26 -29.67 -22.07
N GLY A 183 1.98 -29.44 -22.27
CA GLY A 183 1.21 -28.46 -21.50
C GLY A 183 0.11 -27.80 -22.31
N PHE A 184 -0.77 -27.11 -21.63
CA PHE A 184 -1.81 -26.29 -22.25
C PHE A 184 -1.33 -24.84 -22.36
N LEU A 185 -1.67 -24.19 -23.47
CA LEU A 185 -1.35 -22.79 -23.75
C LEU A 185 -2.65 -22.03 -23.92
N GLY A 186 -2.73 -20.88 -23.26
CA GLY A 186 -3.76 -19.87 -23.53
C GLY A 186 -3.24 -18.91 -24.61
N LEU A 187 -3.95 -18.81 -25.72
CA LEU A 187 -3.61 -17.94 -26.84
C LEU A 187 -4.72 -16.90 -27.01
N CYS A 188 -4.37 -15.62 -26.96
CA CYS A 188 -5.28 -14.52 -27.27
C CYS A 188 -5.00 -14.05 -28.69
N ILE A 189 -5.97 -14.19 -29.60
CA ILE A 189 -5.87 -13.78 -30.99
C ILE A 189 -6.84 -12.61 -31.20
N PRO A 190 -6.36 -11.38 -31.39
CA PRO A 190 -7.22 -10.23 -31.60
C PRO A 190 -7.95 -10.37 -32.96
N HIS A 191 -9.19 -9.91 -33.02
CA HIS A 191 -9.93 -9.84 -34.27
C HIS A 191 -9.41 -8.69 -35.15
N GLU A 192 -9.38 -8.89 -36.45
CA GLU A 192 -8.96 -7.86 -37.42
C GLU A 192 -9.78 -6.56 -37.31
N THR A 193 -11.02 -6.64 -36.86
CA THR A 193 -11.92 -5.51 -36.67
C THR A 193 -11.66 -4.68 -35.41
N GLY A 194 -10.72 -5.09 -34.57
CA GLY A 194 -10.34 -4.39 -33.33
C GLY A 194 -11.35 -4.51 -32.16
N ALA A 195 -12.48 -5.18 -32.36
CA ALA A 195 -13.48 -5.43 -31.33
C ALA A 195 -13.48 -6.91 -30.91
N GLY A 196 -12.93 -7.19 -29.73
CA GLY A 196 -12.89 -8.55 -29.19
C GLY A 196 -11.67 -9.38 -29.62
N TYR A 197 -11.62 -10.62 -29.10
CA TYR A 197 -10.54 -11.58 -29.37
C TYR A 197 -11.01 -13.02 -29.18
N ASP A 198 -10.32 -13.93 -29.81
CA ASP A 198 -10.43 -15.37 -29.58
C ASP A 198 -9.41 -15.83 -28.53
N TYR A 199 -9.86 -16.73 -27.65
CA TYR A 199 -9.01 -17.34 -26.63
C TYR A 199 -8.98 -18.85 -26.79
#